data_f15d57209b82cc530a4af249538eaf17
#
_entry.id   f15d57209b82cc530a4af249538eaf17
#
_cell.length_a   1.000
_cell.length_b   1.000
_cell.length_c   1.000
_cell.angle_alpha   90.00
_cell.angle_beta   90.00
_cell.angle_gamma   90.00
#
_symmetry.space_group_name_H-M   'P 1'
#
loop_
_entity.id
_entity.type
_entity.pdbx_description
1 polymer ?
#
loop_
_entity_poly.entity_id
_entity_poly.type
_entity_poly.pdbx_seq_one_letter_code
_entity_poly.pdbx_strand_id
1 'polypeptide(L)'
;LQLENVALGKQLDQFSLEKVSQIQKDLLNNVQMIGAVNMITSRTNISDGKLLKNLGFNLIREMGSGVVVLGNETNGKATIQINISEDLIQSRALSAGELIKSVATRINGGGGGQAGYATAGGDRVEGLDEALLDIKKLVI
;
A
#
# COMPACT_ATOMS: atom_id res chain seq x y z
N LEU A 1 -11.04 -13.34 33.87
CA LEU A 1 -10.31 -13.88 32.72
C LEU A 1 -10.73 -13.21 31.42
N GLN A 2 -12.05 -13.08 31.17
CA GLN A 2 -12.55 -12.40 29.98
C GLN A 2 -12.22 -10.90 29.96
N LEU A 3 -12.25 -10.25 31.09
CA LEU A 3 -11.90 -8.84 31.23
C LEU A 3 -10.43 -8.59 30.90
N GLU A 4 -9.54 -9.47 31.34
CA GLU A 4 -8.11 -9.36 31.02
C GLU A 4 -7.86 -9.52 29.53
N ASN A 5 -8.52 -10.47 28.86
CA ASN A 5 -8.38 -10.69 27.43
C ASN A 5 -8.88 -9.49 26.62
N VAL A 6 -9.98 -8.86 27.03
CA VAL A 6 -10.51 -7.67 26.36
C VAL A 6 -9.56 -6.49 26.52
N ALA A 7 -9.01 -6.30 27.73
CA ALA A 7 -8.05 -5.21 27.98
C ALA A 7 -6.77 -5.37 27.15
N LEU A 8 -6.24 -6.59 27.06
CA LEU A 8 -5.06 -6.89 26.24
C LEU A 8 -5.34 -6.67 24.75
N GLY A 9 -6.52 -7.08 24.27
CA GLY A 9 -6.93 -6.86 22.90
C GLY A 9 -6.99 -5.37 22.55
N LYS A 10 -7.55 -4.54 23.42
CA LYS A 10 -7.61 -3.09 23.22
C LYS A 10 -6.23 -2.45 23.20
N GLN A 11 -5.31 -2.89 24.07
CA GLN A 11 -3.95 -2.37 24.09
C GLN A 11 -3.20 -2.72 22.81
N LEU A 12 -3.36 -3.92 22.27
CA LEU A 12 -2.74 -4.34 21.02
C LEU A 12 -3.28 -3.54 19.84
N ASP A 13 -4.58 -3.31 19.78
CA ASP A 13 -5.20 -2.51 18.71
C ASP A 13 -4.70 -1.07 18.75
N GLN A 14 -4.63 -0.48 19.93
CA GLN A 14 -4.13 0.89 20.11
C GLN A 14 -2.67 1.00 19.70
N PHE A 15 -1.85 0.03 20.07
CA PHE A 15 -0.44 -0.01 19.70
C PHE A 15 -0.27 -0.10 18.18
N SER A 16 -1.10 -0.92 17.51
CA SER A 16 -1.07 -1.05 16.05
C SER A 16 -1.46 0.25 15.36
N LEU A 17 -2.44 0.98 15.88
CA LEU A 17 -2.84 2.28 15.35
C LEU A 17 -1.73 3.32 15.47
N GLU A 18 -1.06 3.37 16.62
CA GLU A 18 0.08 4.27 16.84
C GLU A 18 1.23 3.96 15.88
N LYS A 19 1.52 2.67 15.68
CA LYS A 19 2.56 2.22 14.76
C LYS A 19 2.24 2.62 13.33
N VAL A 20 1.00 2.45 12.88
CA VAL A 20 0.57 2.83 11.54
C VAL A 20 0.63 4.35 11.37
N SER A 21 0.24 5.11 12.38
CA SER A 21 0.33 6.57 12.36
C SER A 21 1.78 7.04 12.19
N GLN A 22 2.73 6.39 12.86
CA GLN A 22 4.15 6.69 12.73
C GLN A 22 4.65 6.35 11.32
N ILE A 23 4.24 5.20 10.78
CA ILE A 23 4.58 4.81 9.41
C ILE A 23 4.07 5.85 8.42
N GLN A 24 2.85 6.34 8.61
CA GLN A 24 2.26 7.35 7.75
C GLN A 24 3.12 8.63 7.73
N LYS A 25 3.53 9.11 8.89
CA LYS A 25 4.39 10.29 8.98
C LYS A 25 5.73 10.08 8.28
N ASP A 26 6.36 8.93 8.51
CA ASP A 26 7.65 8.60 7.91
C ASP A 26 7.55 8.54 6.38
N LEU A 27 6.48 7.95 5.86
CA LEU A 27 6.27 7.84 4.42
C LEU A 27 6.00 9.20 3.78
N LEU A 28 5.26 10.08 4.45
CA LEU A 28 5.00 11.43 3.94
C LEU A 28 6.30 12.26 3.86
N ASN A 29 7.26 11.99 4.75
CA ASN A 29 8.56 12.65 4.73
C ASN A 29 9.49 12.09 3.64
N ASN A 30 9.14 10.96 3.01
CA ASN A 30 9.97 10.28 2.02
C ASN A 30 9.28 10.19 0.65
N VAL A 31 8.41 11.13 0.34
CA VAL A 31 7.79 11.22 -0.98
C VAL A 31 8.86 11.48 -2.03
N GLN A 32 8.86 10.68 -3.09
CA GLN A 32 9.77 10.84 -4.23
C GLN A 32 9.00 11.38 -5.42
N MET A 33 9.64 12.26 -6.17
CA MET A 33 9.07 12.72 -7.43
C MET A 33 9.64 11.87 -8.57
N ILE A 34 8.79 11.10 -9.23
CA ILE A 34 9.18 10.22 -10.34
C ILE A 34 8.48 10.71 -11.59
N GLY A 35 9.28 11.22 -12.54
CA GLY A 35 8.73 12.01 -13.64
C GLY A 35 8.12 13.29 -13.07
N ALA A 36 6.86 13.56 -13.34
CA ALA A 36 6.13 14.69 -12.75
C ALA A 36 5.09 14.23 -11.71
N VAL A 37 5.31 13.06 -11.12
CA VAL A 37 4.35 12.41 -10.21
C VAL A 37 4.98 12.22 -8.84
N ASN A 38 4.31 12.67 -7.79
CA ASN A 38 4.69 12.35 -6.42
C ASN A 38 4.37 10.88 -6.15
N MET A 39 5.33 10.13 -5.64
CA MET A 39 5.16 8.70 -5.43
C MET A 39 5.72 8.27 -4.08
N ILE A 40 4.97 7.45 -3.38
CA ILE A 40 5.42 6.75 -2.19
C ILE A 40 5.46 5.26 -2.49
N THR A 41 6.63 4.65 -2.33
CA THR A 41 6.77 3.20 -2.39
C THR A 41 7.42 2.74 -1.10
N SER A 42 6.86 1.72 -0.47
CA SER A 42 7.41 1.20 0.77
C SER A 42 7.01 -0.24 0.99
N ARG A 43 7.80 -0.95 1.78
CA ARG A 43 7.43 -2.25 2.31
C ARG A 43 6.91 -2.08 3.73
N THR A 44 5.84 -2.80 4.05
CA THR A 44 5.20 -2.76 5.35
C THR A 44 4.93 -4.17 5.85
N ASN A 45 4.60 -4.29 7.12
CA ASN A 45 4.23 -5.57 7.73
C ASN A 45 2.96 -5.44 8.58
N ILE A 46 1.99 -4.72 8.07
CA ILE A 46 0.74 -4.45 8.75
C ILE A 46 -0.17 -5.68 8.62
N SER A 47 -0.54 -6.29 9.74
CA SER A 47 -1.36 -7.50 9.75
C SER A 47 -2.85 -7.24 9.53
N ASP A 48 -3.33 -6.05 9.83
CA ASP A 48 -4.74 -5.70 9.65
C ASP A 48 -4.94 -5.04 8.29
N GLY A 49 -5.69 -5.70 7.42
CA GLY A 49 -5.96 -5.20 6.07
C GLY A 49 -6.71 -3.88 6.04
N LYS A 50 -7.54 -3.59 7.04
CA LYS A 50 -8.25 -2.32 7.14
C LYS A 50 -7.28 -1.17 7.44
N LEU A 51 -6.32 -1.40 8.31
CA LEU A 51 -5.29 -0.41 8.61
C LEU A 51 -4.42 -0.12 7.39
N LEU A 52 -4.05 -1.15 6.64
CA LEU A 52 -3.27 -0.99 5.41
C LEU A 52 -4.05 -0.18 4.38
N LYS A 53 -5.32 -0.50 4.17
CA LYS A 53 -6.20 0.22 3.26
C LYS A 53 -6.31 1.69 3.66
N ASN A 54 -6.57 1.95 4.94
CA ASN A 54 -6.71 3.31 5.44
C ASN A 54 -5.41 4.10 5.32
N LEU A 55 -4.27 3.45 5.55
CA LEU A 55 -2.97 4.08 5.38
C LEU A 55 -2.79 4.60 3.94
N GLY A 56 -3.11 3.78 2.94
CA GLY A 56 -3.01 4.18 1.55
C GLY A 56 -3.89 5.38 1.22
N PHE A 57 -5.15 5.37 1.65
CA PHE A 57 -6.07 6.49 1.40
C PHE A 57 -5.66 7.75 2.15
N ASN A 58 -5.17 7.62 3.38
CA ASN A 58 -4.69 8.75 4.16
C ASN A 58 -3.47 9.40 3.50
N LEU A 59 -2.55 8.60 2.98
CA LEU A 59 -1.37 9.11 2.28
C LEU A 59 -1.76 9.90 1.03
N ILE A 60 -2.70 9.39 0.24
CA ILE A 60 -3.22 10.09 -0.94
C ILE A 60 -3.85 11.42 -0.54
N ARG A 61 -4.65 11.42 0.51
CA ARG A 61 -5.33 12.64 0.99
C ARG A 61 -4.33 13.69 1.45
N GLU A 62 -3.30 13.27 2.19
CA GLU A 62 -2.26 14.18 2.69
C GLU A 62 -1.37 14.71 1.57
N MET A 63 -1.09 13.89 0.56
CA MET A 63 -0.30 14.32 -0.60
C MET A 63 -1.07 15.25 -1.53
N GLY A 64 -2.39 15.09 -1.60
CA GLY A 64 -3.24 15.79 -2.55
C GLY A 64 -3.19 15.22 -3.96
N SER A 65 -2.00 14.93 -4.48
CA SER A 65 -1.80 14.34 -5.79
C SER A 65 -0.61 13.38 -5.73
N GLY A 66 -0.79 12.15 -6.17
CA GLY A 66 0.29 11.18 -6.17
C GLY A 66 -0.16 9.73 -6.31
N VAL A 67 0.83 8.86 -6.25
CA VAL A 67 0.67 7.40 -6.29
C VAL A 67 1.28 6.81 -5.03
N VAL A 68 0.55 5.94 -4.36
CA VAL A 68 1.04 5.19 -3.19
C VAL A 68 1.09 3.72 -3.54
N VAL A 69 2.24 3.09 -3.34
CA VAL A 69 2.43 1.66 -3.56
C VAL A 69 2.99 1.06 -2.27
N LEU A 70 2.24 0.16 -1.67
CA LEU A 70 2.63 -0.50 -0.43
C LEU A 70 2.78 -2.00 -0.68
N GLY A 71 3.99 -2.50 -0.48
CA GLY A 71 4.29 -3.93 -0.53
C GLY A 71 4.27 -4.48 0.89
N ASN A 72 3.23 -5.21 1.25
CA ASN A 72 3.01 -5.68 2.61
C ASN A 72 3.33 -7.17 2.74
N GLU A 73 4.05 -7.52 3.79
CA GLU A 73 4.40 -8.89 4.10
C GLU A 73 3.88 -9.26 5.48
N THR A 74 3.04 -10.30 5.57
CA THR A 74 2.58 -10.84 6.83
C THR A 74 2.44 -12.36 6.72
N ASN A 75 2.99 -13.09 7.70
CA ASN A 75 2.85 -14.55 7.80
C ASN A 75 3.27 -15.29 6.51
N GLY A 76 4.32 -14.82 5.86
CA GLY A 76 4.84 -15.44 4.63
C GLY A 76 4.00 -15.13 3.39
N LYS A 77 3.02 -14.23 3.50
CA LYS A 77 2.19 -13.81 2.37
C LYS A 77 2.54 -12.39 1.95
N ALA A 78 2.48 -12.16 0.65
CA ALA A 78 2.73 -10.85 0.05
C ALA A 78 1.42 -10.22 -0.39
N THR A 79 1.27 -8.93 -0.13
CA THR A 79 0.15 -8.14 -0.62
C THR A 79 0.70 -6.85 -1.21
N ILE A 80 0.20 -6.45 -2.37
CA ILE A 80 0.53 -5.17 -2.97
C ILE A 80 -0.74 -4.33 -2.99
N GLN A 81 -0.64 -3.10 -2.49
CA GLN A 81 -1.73 -2.15 -2.54
C GLN A 81 -1.29 -0.91 -3.30
N ILE A 82 -2.11 -0.46 -4.23
CA ILE A 82 -1.86 0.76 -5.00
C ILE A 82 -3.04 1.71 -4.81
N ASN A 83 -2.72 2.96 -4.47
CA ASN A 83 -3.69 4.05 -4.43
C ASN A 83 -3.20 5.15 -5.38
N ILE A 84 -4.10 5.68 -6.20
CA ILE A 84 -3.78 6.74 -7.17
C ILE A 84 -4.78 7.88 -6.98
N SER A 85 -4.30 9.12 -6.92
CA SER A 85 -5.16 10.28 -6.84
C SER A 85 -5.96 10.47 -8.13
N GLU A 86 -7.16 11.02 -8.01
CA GLU A 86 -8.10 11.14 -9.12
C GLU A 86 -7.54 12.00 -10.26
N ASP A 87 -6.83 13.06 -9.94
CA ASP A 87 -6.22 13.94 -10.94
C ASP A 87 -5.25 13.19 -11.87
N LEU A 88 -4.47 12.25 -11.33
CA LEU A 88 -3.55 11.45 -12.12
C LEU A 88 -4.26 10.39 -12.94
N ILE A 89 -5.38 9.87 -12.46
CA ILE A 89 -6.21 8.95 -13.23
C ILE A 89 -6.71 9.65 -14.49
N GLN A 90 -7.15 10.88 -14.36
CA GLN A 90 -7.71 11.64 -15.48
C GLN A 90 -6.63 12.20 -16.40
N SER A 91 -5.56 12.78 -15.84
CA SER A 91 -4.55 13.48 -16.65
C SER A 91 -3.53 12.55 -17.28
N ARG A 92 -3.22 11.41 -16.65
CA ARG A 92 -2.20 10.48 -17.11
C ARG A 92 -2.73 9.11 -17.49
N ALA A 93 -4.04 8.91 -17.40
CA ALA A 93 -4.68 7.62 -17.67
C ALA A 93 -4.11 6.47 -16.83
N LEU A 94 -3.67 6.77 -15.59
CA LEU A 94 -3.16 5.75 -14.68
C LEU A 94 -4.32 4.95 -14.10
N SER A 95 -4.10 3.66 -13.87
CA SER A 95 -5.09 2.78 -13.25
C SER A 95 -4.40 1.83 -12.30
N ALA A 96 -4.78 1.89 -11.03
CA ALA A 96 -4.26 0.98 -10.00
C ALA A 96 -4.57 -0.47 -10.35
N GLY A 97 -5.78 -0.75 -10.87
CA GLY A 97 -6.17 -2.10 -11.27
C GLY A 97 -5.30 -2.68 -12.37
N GLU A 98 -4.92 -1.88 -13.36
CA GLU A 98 -4.03 -2.32 -14.44
C GLU A 98 -2.60 -2.52 -13.93
N LEU A 99 -2.09 -1.60 -13.10
CA LEU A 99 -0.78 -1.73 -12.51
C LEU A 99 -0.67 -2.99 -11.65
N ILE A 100 -1.68 -3.27 -10.86
CA ILE A 100 -1.73 -4.47 -10.02
C ILE A 100 -1.68 -5.74 -10.89
N LYS A 101 -2.45 -5.80 -11.97
CA LYS A 101 -2.43 -6.96 -12.87
C LYS A 101 -1.06 -7.19 -13.49
N SER A 102 -0.36 -6.12 -13.80
CA SER A 102 0.99 -6.20 -14.39
C SER A 102 2.02 -6.79 -13.44
N VAL A 103 1.85 -6.60 -12.13
CA VAL A 103 2.86 -7.02 -11.15
C VAL A 103 2.43 -8.19 -10.26
N ALA A 104 1.18 -8.61 -10.33
CA ALA A 104 0.67 -9.69 -9.48
C ALA A 104 1.44 -11.00 -9.67
N THR A 105 1.94 -11.26 -10.87
CA THR A 105 2.74 -12.46 -11.16
C THR A 105 4.08 -12.47 -10.41
N ARG A 106 4.62 -11.30 -10.07
CA ARG A 106 5.88 -11.20 -9.32
C ARG A 106 5.77 -11.80 -7.93
N ILE A 107 4.58 -11.74 -7.33
CA ILE A 107 4.33 -12.30 -6.01
C ILE A 107 3.58 -13.64 -6.09
N ASN A 108 3.52 -14.23 -7.28
CA ASN A 108 2.82 -15.49 -7.55
C ASN A 108 1.36 -15.43 -7.10
N GLY A 109 0.69 -14.34 -7.43
CA GLY A 109 -0.65 -14.09 -6.98
C GLY A 109 -1.53 -13.46 -8.04
N GLY A 110 -2.65 -12.96 -7.61
CA GLY A 110 -3.59 -12.27 -8.45
C GLY A 110 -4.33 -11.21 -7.68
N GLY A 111 -4.93 -10.30 -8.40
CA GLY A 111 -5.70 -9.24 -7.79
C GLY A 111 -6.34 -8.35 -8.83
N GLY A 112 -6.84 -7.24 -8.39
CA GLY A 112 -7.47 -6.24 -9.23
C GLY A 112 -8.13 -5.17 -8.36
N GLY A 113 -8.89 -4.32 -9.01
CA GLY A 113 -9.58 -3.24 -8.33
C GLY A 113 -10.01 -2.17 -9.31
N GLN A 114 -10.09 -0.97 -8.81
CA GLN A 114 -10.50 0.21 -9.57
C GLN A 114 -9.28 1.05 -9.94
N ALA A 115 -9.52 2.13 -10.68
CA ALA A 115 -8.43 3.02 -11.08
C ALA A 115 -7.74 3.71 -9.90
N GLY A 116 -8.49 4.01 -8.85
CA GLY A 116 -7.95 4.72 -7.68
C GLY A 116 -7.44 3.82 -6.55
N TYR A 117 -7.80 2.55 -6.56
CA TYR A 117 -7.43 1.60 -5.51
C TYR A 117 -7.49 0.18 -6.03
N ALA A 118 -6.41 -0.57 -5.83
CA ALA A 118 -6.35 -1.97 -6.19
C ALA A 118 -5.39 -2.72 -5.27
N THR A 119 -5.61 -4.02 -5.13
CA THR A 119 -4.76 -4.89 -4.32
C THR A 119 -4.52 -6.21 -5.04
N ALA A 120 -3.38 -6.83 -4.74
CA ALA A 120 -3.06 -8.19 -5.16
C ALA A 120 -2.46 -8.94 -3.97
N GLY A 121 -2.76 -10.22 -3.89
CA GLY A 121 -2.20 -11.09 -2.85
C GLY A 121 -1.55 -12.32 -3.46
N GLY A 122 -0.44 -12.76 -2.88
CA GLY A 122 0.29 -13.94 -3.34
C GLY A 122 1.17 -14.51 -2.24
N ASP A 123 1.91 -15.56 -2.57
CA ASP A 123 2.75 -16.27 -1.60
C ASP A 123 4.26 -16.10 -1.84
N ARG A 124 4.65 -15.31 -2.85
CA ARG A 124 6.06 -15.08 -3.15
C ARG A 124 6.51 -13.71 -2.64
N VAL A 125 6.90 -13.66 -1.38
CA VAL A 125 7.34 -12.43 -0.71
C VAL A 125 8.59 -11.84 -1.39
N GLU A 126 9.46 -12.66 -1.92
CA GLU A 126 10.69 -12.24 -2.59
C GLU A 126 10.42 -11.38 -3.83
N GLY A 127 9.23 -11.48 -4.40
CA GLY A 127 8.86 -10.68 -5.56
C GLY A 127 8.38 -9.27 -5.26
N LEU A 128 8.19 -8.92 -3.98
CA LEU A 128 7.67 -7.59 -3.62
C LEU A 128 8.56 -6.45 -4.11
N ASP A 129 9.86 -6.56 -3.90
CA ASP A 129 10.79 -5.50 -4.31
C ASP A 129 10.81 -5.31 -5.83
N GLU A 130 10.80 -6.41 -6.58
CA GLU A 130 10.72 -6.37 -8.04
C GLU A 130 9.41 -5.74 -8.50
N ALA A 131 8.30 -6.10 -7.85
CA ALA A 131 7.00 -5.53 -8.18
C ALA A 131 6.97 -4.01 -7.95
N LEU A 132 7.53 -3.54 -6.85
CA LEU A 132 7.59 -2.11 -6.55
C LEU A 132 8.44 -1.36 -7.59
N LEU A 133 9.55 -1.93 -8.02
CA LEU A 133 10.39 -1.35 -9.07
C LEU A 133 9.66 -1.31 -10.41
N ASP A 134 8.96 -2.38 -10.76
CA ASP A 134 8.18 -2.44 -12.01
C ASP A 134 7.11 -1.35 -12.04
N ILE A 135 6.42 -1.13 -10.93
CA ILE A 135 5.41 -0.08 -10.85
C ILE A 135 6.02 1.30 -11.05
N LYS A 136 7.18 1.57 -10.46
CA LYS A 136 7.89 2.85 -10.69
C LYS A 136 8.17 3.08 -12.17
N LYS A 137 8.61 2.05 -12.88
CA LYS A 137 8.87 2.13 -14.31
C LYS A 137 7.61 2.36 -15.12
N LEU A 138 6.51 1.76 -14.72
CA LEU A 138 5.23 1.90 -15.42
C LEU A 138 4.60 3.28 -15.22
N VAL A 139 4.86 3.93 -14.09
CA VAL A 139 4.31 5.25 -13.77
C VAL A 139 5.07 6.37 -14.52
N ILE A 140 6.35 6.18 -14.79
CA ILE A 140 7.14 7.12 -15.58
C ILE A 140 6.60 7.15 -17.01
#